data_20265c7949dd0507e0bf5b9c54c68462
#
_entry.id   20265c7949dd0507e0bf5b9c54c68462
#
_cell.length_a   1.000
_cell.length_b   1.000
_cell.length_c   1.000
_cell.angle_alpha   90.00
_cell.angle_beta   90.00
_cell.angle_gamma   90.00
#
_symmetry.space_group_name_H-M   'P 1'
#
loop_
_entity.id
_entity.type
_entity.pdbx_description
1 polymer ?
#
loop_
_entity_poly.entity_id
_entity_poly.type
_entity_poly.pdbx_seq_one_letter_code
_entity_poly.pdbx_strand_id
1 'polypeptide(L)'
;MPRLAGLKELDDYRAHLAGMPEPKRRLWVCGGTGCLAGGAVELFKALKTAADEKGLADSVELKVDLSGCRGLCEKGPLVEVMPEGWFYQKVRPEDAEEIIGESLWSGRPVERLVSAPESLRAEDLPFFAPQKRLIMARLG
;
A
#
# COMPACT_ATOMS: atom_id res chain seq x y z
N MET A 1 -1.46 15.41 13.96
CA MET A 1 -0.68 16.33 13.09
C MET A 1 -0.57 17.67 13.78
N PRO A 2 0.62 18.29 13.87
CA PRO A 2 0.73 19.65 14.39
C PRO A 2 -0.06 20.61 13.47
N ARG A 3 -0.70 21.59 14.06
CA ARG A 3 -1.40 22.64 13.32
C ARG A 3 -0.34 23.62 12.80
N LEU A 4 -0.21 23.76 11.50
CA LEU A 4 0.69 24.74 10.89
C LEU A 4 0.07 26.13 10.99
N ALA A 5 0.80 27.08 11.56
CA ALA A 5 0.31 28.44 11.80
C ALA A 5 0.58 29.42 10.66
N GLY A 6 1.44 29.05 9.68
CA GLY A 6 1.76 29.91 8.57
C GLY A 6 2.61 29.25 7.47
N LEU A 7 2.86 30.01 6.40
CA LEU A 7 3.61 29.53 5.22
C LEU A 7 5.03 29.08 5.56
N LYS A 8 5.71 29.77 6.47
CA LYS A 8 7.06 29.38 6.90
C LYS A 8 7.08 28.00 7.52
N GLU A 9 6.16 27.71 8.45
CA GLU A 9 6.06 26.38 9.08
C GLU A 9 5.70 25.30 8.07
N LEU A 10 4.90 25.63 7.05
CA LEU A 10 4.60 24.71 5.96
C LEU A 10 5.85 24.40 5.14
N ASP A 11 6.65 25.42 4.80
CA ASP A 11 7.88 25.23 4.03
C ASP A 11 8.94 24.47 4.84
N ASP A 12 9.09 24.77 6.13
CA ASP A 12 9.97 24.03 7.04
C ASP A 12 9.53 22.54 7.15
N TYR A 13 8.22 22.29 7.24
CA TYR A 13 7.67 20.93 7.28
C TYR A 13 7.86 20.19 5.96
N ARG A 14 7.70 20.87 4.83
CA ARG A 14 7.98 20.29 3.50
C ARG A 14 9.45 19.95 3.33
N ALA A 15 10.35 20.82 3.76
CA ALA A 15 11.80 20.56 3.74
C ALA A 15 12.16 19.38 4.64
N HIS A 16 11.55 19.29 5.83
CA HIS A 16 11.71 18.14 6.73
C HIS A 16 11.27 16.84 6.05
N LEU A 17 10.08 16.81 5.45
CA LEU A 17 9.57 15.62 4.75
C LEU A 17 10.45 15.22 3.56
N ALA A 18 10.94 16.21 2.80
CA ALA A 18 11.84 15.96 1.67
C ALA A 18 13.21 15.42 2.08
N GLY A 19 13.63 15.66 3.33
CA GLY A 19 14.87 15.12 3.89
C GLY A 19 14.72 13.75 4.56
N MET A 20 13.48 13.24 4.70
CA MET A 20 13.27 11.91 5.25
C MET A 20 13.67 10.83 4.23
N PRO A 21 14.38 9.77 4.67
CA PRO A 21 14.69 8.68 3.77
C PRO A 21 13.40 8.00 3.28
N GLU A 22 13.29 7.81 1.97
CA GLU A 22 12.20 7.04 1.40
C GLU A 22 12.37 5.57 1.76
N PRO A 23 11.30 4.87 2.18
CA PRO A 23 11.38 3.44 2.42
C PRO A 23 11.65 2.71 1.11
N LYS A 24 12.52 1.71 1.13
CA LYS A 24 12.85 0.89 -0.05
C LYS A 24 11.64 0.16 -0.60
N ARG A 25 10.75 -0.26 0.28
CA ARG A 25 9.48 -0.91 -0.05
C ARG A 25 8.31 -0.30 0.72
N ARG A 26 7.15 -0.35 0.10
CA ARG A 26 5.92 0.18 0.70
C ARG A 26 4.76 -0.74 0.39
N LEU A 27 3.97 -1.05 1.41
CA LEU A 27 2.68 -1.71 1.27
C LEU A 27 1.57 -0.68 1.41
N TRP A 28 0.79 -0.53 0.38
CA TRP A 28 -0.40 0.30 0.36
C TRP A 28 -1.65 -0.56 0.59
N VAL A 29 -2.32 -0.42 1.72
CA VAL A 29 -3.62 -1.03 1.97
C VAL A 29 -4.70 -0.02 1.63
N CYS A 30 -5.65 -0.37 0.78
CA CYS A 30 -6.73 0.53 0.38
C CYS A 30 -7.59 0.92 1.58
N GLY A 31 -7.62 2.22 1.91
CA GLY A 31 -8.40 2.84 2.99
C GLY A 31 -9.76 3.37 2.54
N GLY A 32 -10.25 2.99 1.35
CA GLY A 32 -11.60 3.34 0.89
C GLY A 32 -12.68 2.65 1.74
N THR A 33 -13.86 3.29 1.88
CA THR A 33 -14.95 2.82 2.77
C THR A 33 -15.38 1.38 2.50
N GLY A 34 -15.42 0.94 1.24
CA GLY A 34 -15.73 -0.45 0.88
C GLY A 34 -14.67 -1.44 1.37
N CYS A 35 -13.39 -1.11 1.25
CA CYS A 35 -12.29 -1.94 1.77
C CYS A 35 -12.25 -1.94 3.30
N LEU A 36 -12.51 -0.78 3.95
CA LEU A 36 -12.61 -0.69 5.40
C LEU A 36 -13.74 -1.58 5.94
N ALA A 37 -14.92 -1.53 5.31
CA ALA A 37 -16.04 -2.41 5.65
C ALA A 37 -15.73 -3.90 5.39
N GLY A 38 -14.82 -4.19 4.46
CA GLY A 38 -14.36 -5.54 4.13
C GLY A 38 -13.19 -6.06 4.96
N GLY A 39 -12.78 -5.34 6.04
CA GLY A 39 -11.73 -5.79 6.96
C GLY A 39 -10.32 -5.24 6.68
N ALA A 40 -10.20 -4.13 5.92
CA ALA A 40 -8.90 -3.54 5.62
C ALA A 40 -8.15 -3.02 6.86
N VAL A 41 -8.86 -2.68 7.95
CA VAL A 41 -8.21 -2.27 9.21
C VAL A 41 -7.52 -3.45 9.88
N GLU A 42 -8.19 -4.58 9.94
CA GLU A 42 -7.66 -5.82 10.50
C GLU A 42 -6.48 -6.33 9.66
N LEU A 43 -6.61 -6.29 8.35
CA LEU A 43 -5.54 -6.60 7.40
C LEU A 43 -4.32 -5.68 7.60
N PHE A 44 -4.55 -4.37 7.71
CA PHE A 44 -3.47 -3.40 7.96
C PHE A 44 -2.71 -3.71 9.25
N LYS A 45 -3.43 -4.04 10.34
CA LYS A 45 -2.82 -4.43 11.61
C LYS A 45 -2.03 -5.73 11.48
N ALA A 46 -2.58 -6.75 10.79
CA ALA A 46 -1.92 -8.02 10.57
C ALA A 46 -0.61 -7.86 9.77
N LEU A 47 -0.63 -7.06 8.71
CA LEU A 47 0.57 -6.74 7.92
C LEU A 47 1.63 -6.01 8.76
N LYS A 48 1.24 -5.07 9.61
CA LYS A 48 2.17 -4.41 10.54
C LYS A 48 2.77 -5.40 11.52
N THR A 49 1.95 -6.24 12.15
CA THR A 49 2.43 -7.27 13.08
C THR A 49 3.40 -8.23 12.41
N ALA A 50 3.06 -8.77 11.24
CA ALA A 50 3.93 -9.67 10.49
C ALA A 50 5.25 -8.99 10.05
N ALA A 51 5.22 -7.68 9.75
CA ALA A 51 6.42 -6.90 9.45
C ALA A 51 7.28 -6.68 10.71
N ASP A 52 6.65 -6.37 11.86
CA ASP A 52 7.33 -6.21 13.16
C ASP A 52 8.07 -7.48 13.59
N GLU A 53 7.41 -8.64 13.47
CA GLU A 53 7.99 -9.94 13.81
C GLU A 53 9.23 -10.29 12.98
N LYS A 54 9.32 -9.73 11.77
CA LYS A 54 10.51 -9.85 10.90
C LYS A 54 11.50 -8.70 11.04
N GLY A 55 11.26 -7.75 11.98
CA GLY A 55 12.11 -6.58 12.18
C GLY A 55 12.10 -5.58 11.02
N LEU A 56 11.04 -5.59 10.21
CA LEU A 56 10.93 -4.75 9.02
C LEU A 56 10.02 -3.53 9.22
N ALA A 57 9.17 -3.53 10.26
CA ALA A 57 8.18 -2.47 10.44
C ALA A 57 8.82 -1.12 10.76
N ASP A 58 8.21 -0.07 10.19
CA ASP A 58 8.60 1.34 10.33
C ASP A 58 10.12 1.60 10.14
N SER A 59 10.77 0.69 9.39
CA SER A 59 12.18 0.81 9.02
C SER A 59 12.33 1.51 7.66
N VAL A 60 13.57 1.87 7.31
CA VAL A 60 13.91 2.34 5.94
C VAL A 60 13.63 1.25 4.89
N GLU A 61 13.54 -0.02 5.32
CA GLU A 61 13.31 -1.13 4.42
C GLU A 61 11.84 -1.30 4.02
N LEU A 62 10.91 -1.04 4.95
CA LEU A 62 9.49 -1.24 4.71
C LEU A 62 8.62 -0.24 5.46
N LYS A 63 7.62 0.28 4.77
CA LYS A 63 6.53 1.06 5.36
C LYS A 63 5.17 0.46 4.96
N VAL A 64 4.28 0.25 5.93
CA VAL A 64 2.90 -0.18 5.71
C VAL A 64 1.97 1.01 5.96
N ASP A 65 1.28 1.47 4.94
CA ASP A 65 0.40 2.64 4.99
C ASP A 65 -1.00 2.34 4.45
N LEU A 66 -1.98 3.13 4.90
CA LEU A 66 -3.29 3.19 4.26
C LEU A 66 -3.22 4.15 3.06
N SER A 67 -3.66 3.68 1.89
CA SER A 67 -3.79 4.52 0.70
C SER A 67 -5.20 5.14 0.60
N GLY A 68 -5.39 6.05 -0.35
CA GLY A 68 -6.71 6.47 -0.80
C GLY A 68 -7.50 5.34 -1.49
N CYS A 69 -8.75 5.63 -1.86
CA CYS A 69 -9.61 4.66 -2.54
C CYS A 69 -9.12 4.38 -3.98
N ARG A 70 -8.91 3.12 -4.30
CA ARG A 70 -8.54 2.68 -5.66
C ARG A 70 -9.72 2.55 -6.61
N GLY A 71 -10.96 2.61 -6.09
CA GLY A 71 -12.19 2.53 -6.89
C GLY A 71 -12.62 1.12 -7.27
N LEU A 72 -11.88 0.07 -6.88
CA LEU A 72 -12.16 -1.33 -7.21
C LEU A 72 -12.69 -2.11 -5.99
N CYS A 73 -13.75 -1.58 -5.34
CA CYS A 73 -14.30 -2.10 -4.08
C CYS A 73 -14.79 -3.55 -4.17
N GLU A 74 -15.29 -3.96 -5.34
CA GLU A 74 -15.74 -5.34 -5.62
C GLU A 74 -14.62 -6.39 -5.39
N LYS A 75 -13.38 -5.98 -5.55
CA LYS A 75 -12.19 -6.82 -5.40
C LYS A 75 -11.44 -6.57 -4.09
N GLY A 76 -11.99 -5.74 -3.20
CA GLY A 76 -11.37 -5.42 -1.91
C GLY A 76 -11.47 -6.55 -0.89
N PRO A 77 -10.69 -6.47 0.17
CA PRO A 77 -9.59 -5.53 0.44
C PRO A 77 -8.43 -5.63 -0.56
N LEU A 78 -7.82 -4.47 -0.88
CA LEU A 78 -6.74 -4.36 -1.87
C LEU A 78 -5.43 -4.00 -1.19
N VAL A 79 -4.33 -4.62 -1.66
CA VAL A 79 -2.97 -4.30 -1.24
C VAL A 79 -2.09 -4.10 -2.47
N GLU A 80 -1.25 -3.07 -2.44
CA GLU A 80 -0.26 -2.81 -3.47
C GLU A 80 1.15 -2.83 -2.87
N VAL A 81 2.05 -3.55 -3.51
CA VAL A 81 3.45 -3.70 -3.10
C VAL A 81 4.33 -2.84 -3.99
N MET A 82 4.98 -1.83 -3.43
CA MET A 82 5.89 -0.94 -4.14
C MET A 82 7.35 -1.23 -3.78
N PRO A 83 8.29 -1.10 -4.70
CA PRO A 83 8.16 -0.50 -6.05
C PRO A 83 7.72 -1.45 -7.15
N GLU A 84 7.59 -2.76 -6.89
CA GLU A 84 7.27 -3.77 -7.92
C GLU A 84 5.89 -3.53 -8.58
N GLY A 85 4.97 -2.86 -7.87
CA GLY A 85 3.61 -2.54 -8.33
C GLY A 85 2.65 -3.73 -8.26
N TRP A 86 2.99 -4.80 -7.53
CA TRP A 86 2.11 -5.97 -7.42
C TRP A 86 0.80 -5.61 -6.73
N PHE A 87 -0.30 -5.96 -7.37
CA PHE A 87 -1.64 -5.57 -6.95
C PHE A 87 -2.48 -6.76 -6.52
N TYR A 88 -2.67 -6.90 -5.21
CA TYR A 88 -3.38 -8.00 -4.58
C TYR A 88 -4.83 -7.65 -4.29
N GLN A 89 -5.70 -8.62 -4.49
CA GLN A 89 -7.16 -8.50 -4.40
C GLN A 89 -7.72 -9.51 -3.40
N LYS A 90 -8.85 -9.16 -2.76
CA LYS A 90 -9.54 -10.03 -1.78
C LYS A 90 -8.62 -10.51 -0.66
N VAL A 91 -7.66 -9.67 -0.29
CA VAL A 91 -6.64 -9.99 0.72
C VAL A 91 -7.29 -10.05 2.09
N ARG A 92 -6.95 -11.07 2.86
CA ARG A 92 -7.43 -11.28 4.21
C ARG A 92 -6.30 -11.11 5.23
N PRO A 93 -6.61 -10.89 6.52
CA PRO A 93 -5.58 -10.81 7.56
C PRO A 93 -4.65 -12.04 7.61
N GLU A 94 -5.20 -13.23 7.30
CA GLU A 94 -4.45 -14.50 7.28
C GLU A 94 -3.37 -14.54 6.19
N ASP A 95 -3.48 -13.71 5.16
CA ASP A 95 -2.53 -13.64 4.05
C ASP A 95 -1.29 -12.79 4.40
N ALA A 96 -1.31 -12.09 5.53
CA ALA A 96 -0.29 -11.11 5.88
C ALA A 96 1.12 -11.71 5.97
N GLU A 97 1.27 -12.86 6.64
CA GLU A 97 2.57 -13.53 6.77
C GLU A 97 3.12 -13.98 5.41
N GLU A 98 2.27 -14.49 4.53
CA GLU A 98 2.65 -14.91 3.19
C GLU A 98 3.09 -13.71 2.34
N ILE A 99 2.33 -12.60 2.38
CA ILE A 99 2.71 -11.37 1.67
C ILE A 99 4.06 -10.86 2.15
N ILE A 100 4.29 -10.78 3.45
CA ILE A 100 5.57 -10.35 4.01
C ILE A 100 6.70 -11.32 3.64
N GLY A 101 6.47 -12.64 3.72
CA GLY A 101 7.45 -13.67 3.41
C GLY A 101 7.79 -13.76 1.92
N GLU A 102 6.79 -13.84 1.06
CA GLU A 102 7.03 -14.02 -0.38
C GLU A 102 7.36 -12.70 -1.06
N SER A 103 6.55 -11.66 -0.86
CA SER A 103 6.72 -10.41 -1.61
C SER A 103 7.91 -9.59 -1.13
N LEU A 104 8.14 -9.52 0.17
CA LEU A 104 9.16 -8.63 0.72
C LEU A 104 10.47 -9.35 0.97
N TRP A 105 10.43 -10.59 1.45
CA TRP A 105 11.64 -11.35 1.74
C TRP A 105 12.18 -12.10 0.52
N SER A 106 11.30 -12.85 -0.17
CA SER A 106 11.68 -13.68 -1.32
C SER A 106 11.67 -12.92 -2.65
N GLY A 107 11.06 -11.72 -2.71
CA GLY A 107 10.95 -10.89 -3.92
C GLY A 107 10.10 -11.54 -5.02
N ARG A 108 9.06 -12.29 -4.62
CA ARG A 108 8.15 -12.98 -5.54
C ARG A 108 6.70 -12.59 -5.26
N PRO A 109 5.85 -12.42 -6.29
CA PRO A 109 4.44 -12.13 -6.10
C PRO A 109 3.72 -13.35 -5.50
N VAL A 110 2.70 -13.09 -4.68
CA VAL A 110 1.74 -14.11 -4.22
C VAL A 110 0.69 -14.31 -5.31
N GLU A 111 0.92 -15.26 -6.20
CA GLU A 111 0.13 -15.46 -7.44
C GLU A 111 -1.36 -15.66 -7.19
N ARG A 112 -1.76 -16.32 -6.11
CA ARG A 112 -3.18 -16.54 -5.78
C ARG A 112 -3.94 -15.26 -5.43
N LEU A 113 -3.24 -14.17 -5.07
CA LEU A 113 -3.82 -12.89 -4.68
C LEU A 113 -3.90 -11.89 -5.85
N VAL A 114 -3.25 -12.16 -6.99
CA VAL A 114 -3.38 -11.33 -8.20
C VAL A 114 -4.60 -11.72 -9.01
N SER A 115 -5.04 -10.81 -9.90
CA SER A 115 -6.23 -11.04 -10.74
C SER A 115 -6.02 -12.15 -11.77
N ALA A 116 -4.83 -12.15 -12.36
CA ALA A 116 -4.36 -13.17 -13.31
C ALA A 116 -2.82 -13.10 -13.38
N PRO A 117 -2.13 -14.18 -13.75
CA PRO A 117 -0.67 -14.21 -13.83
C PRO A 117 -0.07 -13.13 -14.75
N GLU A 118 -0.80 -12.73 -15.78
CA GLU A 118 -0.43 -11.66 -16.70
C GLU A 118 -0.77 -10.24 -16.21
N SER A 119 -1.49 -10.11 -15.10
CA SER A 119 -1.95 -8.84 -14.54
C SER A 119 -1.44 -8.66 -13.10
N LEU A 120 -0.11 -8.67 -12.95
CA LEU A 120 0.53 -8.51 -11.64
C LEU A 120 0.37 -7.10 -11.08
N ARG A 121 0.29 -6.08 -11.94
CA ARG A 121 0.24 -4.67 -11.56
C ARG A 121 -1.15 -4.08 -11.74
N ALA A 122 -1.44 -3.03 -10.97
CA ALA A 122 -2.70 -2.29 -11.11
C ALA A 122 -2.89 -1.76 -12.55
N GLU A 123 -1.84 -1.24 -13.17
CA GLU A 123 -1.87 -0.67 -14.52
C GLU A 123 -2.19 -1.68 -15.62
N ASP A 124 -1.93 -2.97 -15.39
CA ASP A 124 -2.23 -4.05 -16.34
C ASP A 124 -3.70 -4.46 -16.31
N LEU A 125 -4.42 -4.08 -15.26
CA LEU A 125 -5.85 -4.42 -15.13
C LEU A 125 -6.71 -3.62 -16.11
N PRO A 126 -7.65 -4.25 -16.84
CA PRO A 126 -8.55 -3.56 -17.77
C PRO A 126 -9.34 -2.40 -17.13
N PHE A 127 -9.57 -2.46 -15.81
CA PHE A 127 -10.21 -1.40 -15.06
C PHE A 127 -9.33 -0.15 -14.93
N PHE A 128 -8.01 -0.29 -14.73
CA PHE A 128 -7.10 0.82 -14.52
C PHE A 128 -6.40 1.29 -15.79
N ALA A 129 -6.11 0.39 -16.73
CA ALA A 129 -5.36 0.68 -17.96
C ALA A 129 -5.86 1.91 -18.74
N PRO A 130 -7.18 2.15 -18.92
CA PRO A 130 -7.68 3.34 -19.62
C PRO A 130 -7.73 4.60 -18.75
N GLN A 131 -7.46 4.53 -17.44
CA GLN A 131 -7.63 5.65 -16.51
C GLN A 131 -6.45 6.61 -16.55
N LYS A 132 -6.70 7.90 -16.73
CA LYS A 132 -5.73 8.98 -16.50
C LYS A 132 -6.04 9.69 -15.20
N ARG A 133 -5.29 9.38 -14.15
CA ARG A 133 -5.47 9.98 -12.83
C ARG A 133 -4.68 11.27 -12.72
N LEU A 134 -5.35 12.42 -12.83
CA LEU A 134 -4.70 13.73 -12.69
C LEU A 134 -4.72 14.20 -11.23
N ILE A 135 -5.91 14.28 -10.63
CA ILE A 135 -6.07 14.77 -9.24
C ILE A 135 -5.60 13.71 -8.24
N MET A 136 -5.89 12.45 -8.52
CA MET A 136 -5.58 11.32 -7.63
C MET A 136 -4.23 10.63 -7.94
N ALA A 137 -3.37 11.25 -8.73
CA ALA A 137 -2.07 10.69 -9.13
C ALA A 137 -1.13 10.39 -7.94
N ARG A 138 -1.39 11.03 -6.77
CA ARG A 138 -0.57 10.90 -5.55
C ARG A 138 -1.30 10.25 -4.38
N LEU A 139 -2.37 9.53 -4.62
CA LEU A 139 -3.14 8.85 -3.57
C LEU A 139 -2.61 7.42 -3.25
N GLY A 140 -1.34 7.24 -3.30
CA GLY A 140 -0.66 5.97 -3.11
C GLY A 140 -0.47 5.25 -4.39
#